data_e50d15cdb2a3e00a142a18d812df5fb8
#
_entry.id   e50d15cdb2a3e00a142a18d812df5fb8
#
_cell.length_a   1.000
_cell.length_b   1.000
_cell.length_c   1.000
_cell.angle_alpha   90.00
_cell.angle_beta   90.00
_cell.angle_gamma   90.00
#
_symmetry.space_group_name_H-M   'P 1'
#
loop_
_entity.id
_entity.type
_entity.pdbx_description
1 polymer ?
#
loop_
_entity_poly.entity_id
_entity_poly.type
_entity_poly.pdbx_seq_one_letter_code
_entity_poly.pdbx_strand_id
1 'polypeptide(L)'
;MGVTLRGVTRRYPGITALDGVDLVIDEGVSVALTGPSGAGKSTVLHVIGGMDRPDSGTVEVDGVELTPARLDAHRRRIGFVFQRFHLLPALTALDNVLVPVLPRRVDFDRRERAMELLDAVGLAQRADALPSQLSGGQQQRVAVARALINRPGLLLADEPTGNLDSSTGREIIDLLLSLSEQYGTTMLIATHDAEVAANCDRIVRLQDGRITSDEQVTPADDVLDRLGGLRP
;
A
#
# COMPACT_ATOMS: atom_id res chain seq x y z
N MET A 1 -10.04 4.80 5.88
CA MET A 1 -9.23 4.90 7.15
C MET A 1 -8.24 6.05 7.02
N GLY A 2 -8.41 7.12 7.81
CA GLY A 2 -7.45 8.22 7.85
C GLY A 2 -6.19 7.86 8.65
N VAL A 3 -5.04 8.48 8.33
CA VAL A 3 -3.75 8.28 9.01
C VAL A 3 -3.18 9.62 9.45
N THR A 4 -2.66 9.70 10.67
CA THR A 4 -1.98 10.90 11.18
C THR A 4 -0.68 10.51 11.88
N LEU A 5 0.43 11.07 11.41
CA LEU A 5 1.73 11.03 12.08
C LEU A 5 2.03 12.41 12.66
N ARG A 6 2.52 12.47 13.90
CA ARG A 6 2.93 13.72 14.55
C ARG A 6 4.31 13.56 15.15
N GLY A 7 5.30 14.29 14.61
CA GLY A 7 6.68 14.33 15.08
C GLY A 7 7.35 12.95 15.10
N VAL A 8 6.99 12.05 14.19
CA VAL A 8 7.44 10.66 14.19
C VAL A 8 8.93 10.57 13.87
N THR A 9 9.69 10.02 14.82
CA THR A 9 11.12 9.76 14.66
C THR A 9 11.39 8.28 14.80
N ARG A 10 12.23 7.73 13.90
CA ARG A 10 12.70 6.35 13.98
C ARG A 10 14.17 6.25 13.68
N ARG A 11 14.92 5.63 14.59
CA ARG A 11 16.37 5.45 14.50
C ARG A 11 16.73 3.97 14.50
N TYR A 12 17.70 3.63 13.67
CA TYR A 12 18.38 2.34 13.68
C TYR A 12 19.86 2.58 14.01
N PRO A 13 20.64 1.55 14.38
CA PRO A 13 22.06 1.74 14.66
C PRO A 13 22.78 2.50 13.54
N GLY A 14 23.24 3.72 13.85
CA GLY A 14 23.95 4.59 12.92
C GLY A 14 23.11 5.36 11.90
N ILE A 15 21.77 5.21 11.88
CA ILE A 15 20.91 5.86 10.88
C ILE A 15 19.64 6.40 11.55
N THR A 16 19.30 7.66 11.26
CA THR A 16 17.97 8.20 11.53
C THR A 16 17.12 8.04 10.29
N ALA A 17 16.22 7.06 10.30
CA ALA A 17 15.39 6.74 9.15
C ALA A 17 14.19 7.68 9.00
N LEU A 18 13.63 8.16 10.12
CA LEU A 18 12.61 9.21 10.18
C LEU A 18 13.01 10.23 11.21
N ASP A 19 12.85 11.51 10.92
CA ASP A 19 13.28 12.63 11.75
C ASP A 19 12.19 13.69 11.86
N GLY A 20 11.28 13.50 12.83
CA GLY A 20 10.19 14.42 13.11
C GLY A 20 9.14 14.50 11.99
N VAL A 21 8.72 13.36 11.44
CA VAL A 21 7.75 13.30 10.34
C VAL A 21 6.35 13.64 10.82
N ASP A 22 5.75 14.67 10.20
CA ASP A 22 4.33 15.02 10.30
C ASP A 22 3.66 14.69 8.97
N LEU A 23 2.56 13.91 8.99
CA LEU A 23 1.81 13.51 7.80
C LEU A 23 0.36 13.25 8.17
N VAL A 24 -0.57 13.80 7.39
CA VAL A 24 -1.99 13.48 7.48
C VAL A 24 -2.44 12.90 6.14
N ILE A 25 -3.10 11.76 6.16
CA ILE A 25 -3.73 11.11 4.98
C ILE A 25 -5.21 11.00 5.27
N ASP A 26 -6.04 11.61 4.43
CA ASP A 26 -7.48 11.56 4.54
C ASP A 26 -8.02 10.18 4.09
N GLU A 27 -9.22 9.83 4.56
CA GLU A 27 -9.87 8.59 4.20
C GLU A 27 -10.21 8.55 2.71
N GLY A 28 -9.97 7.40 2.06
CA GLY A 28 -10.30 7.15 0.66
C GLY A 28 -9.32 7.77 -0.36
N VAL A 29 -8.28 8.46 0.10
CA VAL A 29 -7.27 9.09 -0.78
C VAL A 29 -6.15 8.11 -1.10
N SER A 30 -5.69 8.13 -2.35
CA SER A 30 -4.46 7.46 -2.78
C SER A 30 -3.26 8.42 -2.71
N VAL A 31 -2.23 8.04 -1.97
CA VAL A 31 -1.03 8.85 -1.75
C VAL A 31 0.21 8.12 -2.25
N ALA A 32 0.99 8.77 -3.09
CA ALA A 32 2.33 8.33 -3.46
C ALA A 32 3.37 8.94 -2.51
N LEU A 33 4.10 8.10 -1.78
CA LEU A 33 5.26 8.50 -1.00
C LEU A 33 6.52 8.32 -1.85
N THR A 34 7.08 9.42 -2.33
CA THR A 34 8.21 9.44 -3.25
C THR A 34 9.51 9.84 -2.55
N GLY A 35 10.64 9.56 -3.18
CA GLY A 35 11.96 9.95 -2.68
C GLY A 35 13.05 8.94 -3.06
N PRO A 36 14.33 9.30 -2.88
CA PRO A 36 15.46 8.44 -3.22
C PRO A 36 15.46 7.14 -2.40
N SER A 37 16.27 6.17 -2.84
CA SER A 37 16.51 4.96 -2.04
C SER A 37 17.14 5.36 -0.70
N GLY A 38 16.68 4.74 0.39
CA GLY A 38 17.14 5.07 1.73
C GLY A 38 16.49 6.31 2.38
N ALA A 39 15.58 7.02 1.69
CA ALA A 39 14.91 8.21 2.25
C ALA A 39 14.01 7.94 3.47
N GLY A 40 13.68 6.66 3.76
CA GLY A 40 12.81 6.27 4.87
C GLY A 40 11.39 5.85 4.47
N LYS A 41 11.07 5.74 3.17
CA LYS A 41 9.74 5.39 2.65
C LYS A 41 9.16 4.12 3.27
N SER A 42 9.90 3.01 3.19
CA SER A 42 9.48 1.72 3.79
C SER A 42 9.30 1.84 5.31
N THR A 43 10.12 2.65 5.99
CA THR A 43 10.00 2.89 7.43
C THR A 43 8.69 3.60 7.76
N VAL A 44 8.27 4.60 6.96
CA VAL A 44 6.94 5.23 7.11
C VAL A 44 5.83 4.18 7.01
N LEU A 45 5.86 3.34 5.96
CA LEU A 45 4.87 2.29 5.79
C LEU A 45 4.88 1.29 6.95
N HIS A 46 6.06 0.86 7.41
CA HIS A 46 6.20 -0.08 8.51
C HIS A 46 5.68 0.48 9.84
N VAL A 47 5.91 1.76 10.10
CA VAL A 47 5.41 2.41 11.32
C VAL A 47 3.88 2.57 11.26
N ILE A 48 3.33 3.02 10.12
CA ILE A 48 1.87 3.07 9.90
C ILE A 48 1.25 1.67 9.97
N GLY A 49 1.91 0.67 9.38
CA GLY A 49 1.47 -0.74 9.39
C GLY A 49 1.61 -1.43 10.75
N GLY A 50 2.21 -0.76 11.75
CA GLY A 50 2.46 -1.34 13.05
C GLY A 50 3.45 -2.50 13.03
N MET A 51 4.28 -2.61 11.98
CA MET A 51 5.38 -3.58 11.88
C MET A 51 6.62 -3.10 12.61
N ASP A 52 6.78 -1.79 12.70
CA ASP A 52 7.81 -1.14 13.50
C ASP A 52 7.19 -0.08 14.41
N ARG A 53 7.96 0.42 15.37
CA ARG A 53 7.50 1.40 16.35
C ARG A 53 8.34 2.67 16.24
N PRO A 54 7.74 3.86 16.34
CA PRO A 54 8.50 5.08 16.45
C PRO A 54 9.28 5.12 17.78
N ASP A 55 10.44 5.77 17.77
CA ASP A 55 11.20 6.08 19.00
C ASP A 55 10.60 7.29 19.71
N SER A 56 9.99 8.23 18.97
CA SER A 56 9.22 9.36 19.47
C SER A 56 8.14 9.79 18.49
N GLY A 57 7.21 10.62 18.93
CA GLY A 57 6.04 11.02 18.17
C GLY A 57 4.90 10.02 18.30
N THR A 58 3.79 10.29 17.60
CA THR A 58 2.57 9.48 17.64
C THR A 58 2.11 9.08 16.23
N VAL A 59 1.52 7.90 16.13
CA VAL A 59 0.85 7.38 14.92
C VAL A 59 -0.58 7.09 15.29
N GLU A 60 -1.51 7.71 14.59
CA GLU A 60 -2.95 7.49 14.73
C GLU A 60 -3.52 6.95 13.43
N VAL A 61 -4.42 5.98 13.51
CA VAL A 61 -5.21 5.48 12.38
C VAL A 61 -6.67 5.47 12.78
N ASP A 62 -7.54 6.11 12.00
CA ASP A 62 -8.93 6.40 12.35
C ASP A 62 -9.09 7.10 13.72
N GLY A 63 -8.21 8.04 14.04
CA GLY A 63 -8.20 8.74 15.32
C GLY A 63 -7.80 7.86 16.52
N VAL A 64 -7.30 6.64 16.27
CA VAL A 64 -6.86 5.71 17.31
C VAL A 64 -5.34 5.60 17.29
N GLU A 65 -4.70 6.01 18.39
CA GLU A 65 -3.26 5.90 18.53
C GLU A 65 -2.80 4.43 18.54
N LEU A 66 -1.74 4.13 17.77
CA LEU A 66 -1.14 2.81 17.66
C LEU A 66 -0.20 2.52 18.85
N THR A 67 -0.79 2.11 19.95
CA THR A 67 -0.04 1.61 21.11
C THR A 67 0.32 0.12 20.95
N PRO A 68 1.33 -0.41 21.67
CA PRO A 68 1.68 -1.83 21.64
C PRO A 68 0.50 -2.80 21.80
N ALA A 69 -0.44 -2.46 22.66
CA ALA A 69 -1.63 -3.28 22.93
C ALA A 69 -2.62 -3.33 21.75
N ARG A 70 -2.55 -2.37 20.83
CA ARG A 70 -3.50 -2.23 19.70
C ARG A 70 -2.93 -2.74 18.37
N LEU A 71 -1.63 -3.03 18.29
CA LEU A 71 -0.98 -3.40 17.03
C LEU A 71 -1.59 -4.64 16.37
N ASP A 72 -1.94 -5.67 17.13
CA ASP A 72 -2.53 -6.89 16.56
C ASP A 72 -3.93 -6.64 15.98
N ALA A 73 -4.73 -5.82 16.63
CA ALA A 73 -6.04 -5.43 16.13
C ALA A 73 -5.90 -4.54 14.88
N HIS A 74 -4.93 -3.63 14.87
CA HIS A 74 -4.62 -2.75 13.74
C HIS A 74 -4.18 -3.54 12.51
N ARG A 75 -3.18 -4.42 12.63
CA ARG A 75 -2.68 -5.26 11.52
C ARG A 75 -3.75 -6.10 10.85
N ARG A 76 -4.86 -6.37 11.53
CA ARG A 76 -6.02 -7.10 10.96
C ARG A 76 -6.88 -6.25 10.04
N ARG A 77 -6.80 -4.94 10.17
CA ARG A 77 -7.63 -3.97 9.45
C ARG A 77 -6.92 -3.33 8.27
N ILE A 78 -5.64 -3.65 8.08
CA ILE A 78 -4.80 -3.13 6.99
C ILE A 78 -4.40 -4.25 6.03
N GLY A 79 -4.18 -3.88 4.76
CA GLY A 79 -3.52 -4.71 3.76
C GLY A 79 -2.08 -4.24 3.55
N PHE A 80 -1.17 -5.17 3.26
CA PHE A 80 0.21 -4.82 2.92
C PHE A 80 0.65 -5.58 1.67
N VAL A 81 1.17 -4.83 0.68
CA VAL A 81 1.78 -5.34 -0.55
C VAL A 81 3.26 -4.98 -0.50
N PHE A 82 4.12 -5.98 -0.56
CA PHE A 82 5.57 -5.83 -0.49
C PHE A 82 6.21 -5.86 -1.87
N GLN A 83 7.38 -5.27 -2.02
CA GLN A 83 8.22 -5.36 -3.20
C GLN A 83 8.57 -6.82 -3.55
N ARG A 84 8.97 -7.62 -2.55
CA ARG A 84 9.06 -9.07 -2.67
C ARG A 84 7.70 -9.65 -2.30
N PHE A 85 7.17 -10.50 -3.14
CA PHE A 85 5.79 -11.00 -3.03
C PHE A 85 5.47 -11.68 -1.70
N HIS A 86 6.48 -12.22 -1.01
CA HIS A 86 6.38 -12.95 0.25
C HIS A 86 5.26 -14.01 0.25
N LEU A 87 5.12 -14.71 -0.87
CA LEU A 87 4.25 -15.87 -0.95
C LEU A 87 4.92 -17.05 -0.26
N LEU A 88 4.12 -17.85 0.42
CA LEU A 88 4.56 -19.10 1.01
C LEU A 88 4.72 -20.13 -0.11
N PRO A 89 5.94 -20.64 -0.39
CA PRO A 89 6.23 -21.41 -1.59
C PRO A 89 5.55 -22.79 -1.60
N ALA A 90 5.18 -23.32 -0.44
CA ALA A 90 4.49 -24.60 -0.28
C ALA A 90 2.97 -24.49 -0.38
N LEU A 91 2.41 -23.29 -0.50
CA LEU A 91 0.98 -23.03 -0.58
C LEU A 91 0.59 -22.63 -1.99
N THR A 92 -0.62 -23.03 -2.43
CA THR A 92 -1.20 -22.59 -3.69
C THR A 92 -1.48 -21.09 -3.70
N ALA A 93 -1.84 -20.52 -4.85
CA ALA A 93 -2.28 -19.14 -4.95
C ALA A 93 -3.48 -18.87 -4.03
N LEU A 94 -4.48 -19.75 -4.07
CA LEU A 94 -5.65 -19.68 -3.19
C LEU A 94 -5.27 -19.74 -1.71
N ASP A 95 -4.43 -20.69 -1.32
CA ASP A 95 -4.01 -20.84 0.07
C ASP A 95 -3.20 -19.63 0.54
N ASN A 96 -2.35 -19.06 -0.30
CA ASN A 96 -1.63 -17.81 0.00
C ASN A 96 -2.58 -16.64 0.28
N VAL A 97 -3.65 -16.50 -0.51
CA VAL A 97 -4.69 -15.47 -0.26
C VAL A 97 -5.41 -15.73 1.06
N LEU A 98 -5.64 -16.99 1.43
CA LEU A 98 -6.34 -17.38 2.67
C LEU A 98 -5.51 -17.20 3.95
N VAL A 99 -4.17 -17.19 3.87
CA VAL A 99 -3.28 -17.11 5.06
C VAL A 99 -3.73 -16.10 6.12
N PRO A 100 -4.07 -14.83 5.78
CA PRO A 100 -4.41 -13.83 6.79
C PRO A 100 -5.70 -14.13 7.57
N VAL A 101 -6.58 -14.98 7.04
CA VAL A 101 -7.89 -15.29 7.63
C VAL A 101 -7.96 -16.69 8.26
N LEU A 102 -6.95 -17.55 8.05
CA LEU A 102 -6.93 -18.90 8.60
C LEU A 102 -7.03 -18.95 10.13
N PRO A 103 -6.28 -18.14 10.91
CA PRO A 103 -6.28 -18.25 12.38
C PRO A 103 -7.45 -17.53 13.05
N ARG A 104 -8.48 -17.05 12.29
CA ARG A 104 -9.51 -16.15 12.83
C ARG A 104 -10.92 -16.59 12.48
N ARG A 105 -11.88 -16.12 13.26
CA ARG A 105 -13.28 -16.08 12.83
C ARG A 105 -13.49 -14.81 12.01
N VAL A 106 -14.11 -14.96 10.84
CA VAL A 106 -14.53 -13.89 9.93
C VAL A 106 -16.03 -14.04 9.64
N ASP A 107 -16.67 -12.98 9.21
CA ASP A 107 -18.11 -12.88 8.93
C ASP A 107 -18.50 -13.21 7.47
N PHE A 108 -17.55 -13.77 6.72
CA PHE A 108 -17.72 -14.14 5.31
C PHE A 108 -17.16 -15.55 5.02
N ASP A 109 -17.60 -16.17 3.92
CA ASP A 109 -17.00 -17.40 3.43
C ASP A 109 -15.59 -17.09 2.88
N ARG A 110 -14.58 -17.70 3.51
CA ARG A 110 -13.17 -17.43 3.22
C ARG A 110 -12.77 -17.85 1.81
N ARG A 111 -13.26 -19.03 1.40
CA ARG A 111 -12.89 -19.60 0.10
C ARG A 111 -13.59 -18.86 -1.04
N GLU A 112 -14.85 -18.55 -0.88
CA GLU A 112 -15.61 -17.74 -1.82
C GLU A 112 -14.96 -16.38 -2.00
N ARG A 113 -14.67 -15.66 -0.90
CA ARG A 113 -13.99 -14.37 -0.94
C ARG A 113 -12.60 -14.43 -1.55
N ALA A 114 -11.81 -15.48 -1.27
CA ALA A 114 -10.50 -15.63 -1.87
C ALA A 114 -10.59 -15.90 -3.38
N MET A 115 -11.57 -16.66 -3.84
CA MET A 115 -11.81 -16.90 -5.26
C MET A 115 -12.30 -15.64 -5.99
N GLU A 116 -13.20 -14.84 -5.38
CA GLU A 116 -13.60 -13.52 -5.90
C GLU A 116 -12.38 -12.61 -6.11
N LEU A 117 -11.47 -12.56 -5.13
CA LEU A 117 -10.25 -11.76 -5.24
C LEU A 117 -9.28 -12.29 -6.29
N LEU A 118 -9.13 -13.61 -6.41
CA LEU A 118 -8.33 -14.21 -7.47
C LEU A 118 -8.93 -13.94 -8.86
N ASP A 119 -10.24 -13.90 -8.97
CA ASP A 119 -10.92 -13.51 -10.21
C ASP A 119 -10.70 -12.03 -10.53
N ALA A 120 -10.87 -11.14 -9.54
CA ALA A 120 -10.62 -9.71 -9.68
C ALA A 120 -9.20 -9.38 -10.13
N VAL A 121 -8.20 -10.19 -9.75
CA VAL A 121 -6.82 -10.05 -10.21
C VAL A 121 -6.50 -10.87 -11.47
N GLY A 122 -7.50 -11.52 -12.09
CA GLY A 122 -7.35 -12.31 -13.33
C GLY A 122 -6.66 -13.67 -13.15
N LEU A 123 -6.73 -14.26 -11.94
CA LEU A 123 -6.05 -15.51 -11.60
C LEU A 123 -6.98 -16.64 -11.12
N ALA A 124 -8.30 -16.55 -11.34
CA ALA A 124 -9.24 -17.61 -10.95
C ALA A 124 -8.83 -19.00 -11.45
N GLN A 125 -8.37 -19.10 -12.70
CA GLN A 125 -7.92 -20.36 -13.34
C GLN A 125 -6.55 -20.85 -12.85
N ARG A 126 -5.88 -20.07 -12.00
CA ARG A 126 -4.56 -20.38 -11.43
C ARG A 126 -4.60 -20.54 -9.91
N ALA A 127 -5.80 -20.70 -9.34
CA ALA A 127 -6.02 -20.82 -7.89
C ALA A 127 -5.18 -21.93 -7.24
N ASP A 128 -5.02 -23.06 -7.92
CA ASP A 128 -4.27 -24.23 -7.44
C ASP A 128 -2.77 -24.20 -7.80
N ALA A 129 -2.31 -23.16 -8.52
CA ALA A 129 -0.90 -23.05 -8.90
C ALA A 129 -0.02 -22.71 -7.67
N LEU A 130 1.14 -23.33 -7.58
CA LEU A 130 2.19 -22.97 -6.62
C LEU A 130 2.92 -21.69 -7.10
N PRO A 131 3.54 -20.90 -6.21
CA PRO A 131 4.32 -19.72 -6.58
C PRO A 131 5.37 -19.99 -7.65
N SER A 132 6.02 -21.15 -7.63
CA SER A 132 7.01 -21.58 -8.65
C SER A 132 6.43 -21.77 -10.06
N GLN A 133 5.12 -21.88 -10.19
CA GLN A 133 4.39 -22.04 -11.44
C GLN A 133 3.79 -20.72 -11.96
N LEU A 134 4.03 -19.61 -11.24
CA LEU A 134 3.50 -18.28 -11.54
C LEU A 134 4.64 -17.35 -11.98
N SER A 135 4.36 -16.50 -12.97
CA SER A 135 5.26 -15.39 -13.31
C SER A 135 5.37 -14.38 -12.16
N GLY A 136 6.38 -13.49 -12.17
CA GLY A 136 6.52 -12.44 -11.15
C GLY A 136 5.27 -11.57 -11.03
N GLY A 137 4.70 -11.13 -12.16
CA GLY A 137 3.45 -10.36 -12.17
C GLY A 137 2.26 -11.13 -11.60
N GLN A 138 2.15 -12.44 -11.91
CA GLN A 138 1.12 -13.30 -11.34
C GLN A 138 1.31 -13.46 -9.81
N GLN A 139 2.54 -13.64 -9.34
CA GLN A 139 2.84 -13.70 -7.91
C GLN A 139 2.46 -12.39 -7.20
N GLN A 140 2.73 -11.24 -7.82
CA GLN A 140 2.33 -9.94 -7.27
C GLN A 140 0.81 -9.79 -7.22
N ARG A 141 0.08 -10.23 -8.26
CA ARG A 141 -1.39 -10.25 -8.26
C ARG A 141 -1.95 -11.11 -7.11
N VAL A 142 -1.34 -12.27 -6.81
CA VAL A 142 -1.70 -13.07 -5.62
C VAL A 142 -1.42 -12.31 -4.33
N ALA A 143 -0.29 -11.59 -4.23
CA ALA A 143 0.03 -10.77 -3.05
C ALA A 143 -0.96 -9.60 -2.87
N VAL A 144 -1.43 -8.99 -3.96
CA VAL A 144 -2.51 -7.98 -3.93
C VAL A 144 -3.82 -8.60 -3.43
N ALA A 145 -4.25 -9.72 -3.98
CA ALA A 145 -5.46 -10.43 -3.53
C ALA A 145 -5.37 -10.80 -2.04
N ARG A 146 -4.21 -11.29 -1.58
CA ARG A 146 -3.94 -11.58 -0.18
C ARG A 146 -4.08 -10.34 0.72
N ALA A 147 -3.60 -9.19 0.27
CA ALA A 147 -3.69 -7.95 1.03
C ALA A 147 -5.14 -7.49 1.23
N LEU A 148 -6.03 -7.82 0.29
CA LEU A 148 -7.44 -7.39 0.27
C LEU A 148 -8.41 -8.36 0.96
N ILE A 149 -7.98 -9.56 1.37
CA ILE A 149 -8.87 -10.62 1.88
C ILE A 149 -9.66 -10.17 3.12
N ASN A 150 -9.04 -9.38 4.00
CA ASN A 150 -9.65 -8.88 5.23
C ASN A 150 -10.53 -7.62 5.03
N ARG A 151 -10.81 -7.19 3.80
CA ARG A 151 -11.52 -5.92 3.52
C ARG A 151 -10.83 -4.75 4.24
N PRO A 152 -9.53 -4.50 3.98
CA PRO A 152 -8.80 -3.48 4.72
C PRO A 152 -9.33 -2.08 4.40
N GLY A 153 -9.39 -1.21 5.40
CA GLY A 153 -9.68 0.21 5.17
C GLY A 153 -8.43 1.03 4.79
N LEU A 154 -7.23 0.43 4.95
CA LEU A 154 -5.95 1.03 4.57
C LEU A 154 -5.08 -0.02 3.86
N LEU A 155 -4.57 0.33 2.68
CA LEU A 155 -3.65 -0.48 1.90
C LEU A 155 -2.28 0.21 1.85
N LEU A 156 -1.26 -0.50 2.28
CA LEU A 156 0.14 -0.05 2.24
C LEU A 156 0.88 -0.85 1.17
N ALA A 157 1.51 -0.18 0.22
CA ALA A 157 2.25 -0.82 -0.85
C ALA A 157 3.70 -0.30 -0.89
N ASP A 158 4.66 -1.16 -0.59
CA ASP A 158 6.08 -0.82 -0.56
C ASP A 158 6.75 -1.28 -1.86
N GLU A 159 7.02 -0.35 -2.76
CA GLU A 159 7.58 -0.57 -4.09
C GLU A 159 6.95 -1.77 -4.84
N PRO A 160 5.61 -1.78 -5.01
CA PRO A 160 4.88 -2.98 -5.46
C PRO A 160 5.24 -3.44 -6.86
N THR A 161 5.99 -2.66 -7.62
CA THR A 161 6.44 -2.94 -9.00
C THR A 161 7.94 -3.14 -9.12
N GLY A 162 8.70 -3.00 -8.03
CA GLY A 162 10.17 -2.96 -8.07
C GLY A 162 10.87 -4.24 -8.56
N ASN A 163 10.16 -5.36 -8.67
CA ASN A 163 10.68 -6.63 -9.19
C ASN A 163 10.01 -7.06 -10.52
N LEU A 164 9.32 -6.14 -11.20
CA LEU A 164 8.58 -6.40 -12.42
C LEU A 164 9.14 -5.57 -13.58
N ASP A 165 8.90 -6.03 -14.80
CA ASP A 165 9.11 -5.18 -15.98
C ASP A 165 8.09 -4.04 -16.02
N SER A 166 8.41 -2.97 -16.77
CA SER A 166 7.62 -1.73 -16.77
C SER A 166 6.16 -1.94 -17.23
N SER A 167 5.89 -2.86 -18.16
CA SER A 167 4.53 -3.10 -18.64
C SER A 167 3.69 -3.82 -17.59
N THR A 168 4.23 -4.88 -17.01
CA THR A 168 3.60 -5.63 -15.91
C THR A 168 3.45 -4.73 -14.67
N GLY A 169 4.43 -3.87 -14.41
CA GLY A 169 4.38 -2.90 -13.30
C GLY A 169 3.18 -1.96 -13.42
N ARG A 170 2.95 -1.37 -14.60
CA ARG A 170 1.76 -0.51 -14.85
C ARG A 170 0.46 -1.25 -14.59
N GLU A 171 0.31 -2.46 -15.13
CA GLU A 171 -0.89 -3.28 -14.88
C GLU A 171 -1.16 -3.53 -13.39
N ILE A 172 -0.11 -3.71 -12.58
CA ILE A 172 -0.24 -3.89 -11.12
C ILE A 172 -0.69 -2.59 -10.44
N ILE A 173 -0.18 -1.43 -10.86
CA ILE A 173 -0.61 -0.15 -10.30
C ILE A 173 -2.06 0.16 -10.65
N ASP A 174 -2.44 0.01 -11.92
CA ASP A 174 -3.82 0.23 -12.38
C ASP A 174 -4.79 -0.69 -11.61
N LEU A 175 -4.40 -1.94 -11.40
CA LEU A 175 -5.15 -2.90 -10.60
C LEU A 175 -5.28 -2.44 -9.13
N LEU A 176 -4.19 -2.00 -8.50
CA LEU A 176 -4.20 -1.52 -7.11
C LEU A 176 -5.11 -0.30 -6.96
N LEU A 177 -5.00 0.68 -7.87
CA LEU A 177 -5.82 1.89 -7.85
C LEU A 177 -7.29 1.57 -8.06
N SER A 178 -7.62 0.76 -9.07
CA SER A 178 -9.01 0.35 -9.35
C SER A 178 -9.65 -0.41 -8.20
N LEU A 179 -8.92 -1.32 -7.56
CA LEU A 179 -9.42 -2.07 -6.40
C LEU A 179 -9.54 -1.18 -5.16
N SER A 180 -8.61 -0.22 -4.97
CA SER A 180 -8.70 0.76 -3.88
C SER A 180 -9.94 1.64 -4.01
N GLU A 181 -10.23 2.14 -5.20
CA GLU A 181 -11.43 2.91 -5.50
C GLU A 181 -12.71 2.06 -5.32
N GLN A 182 -12.74 0.86 -5.91
CA GLN A 182 -13.88 -0.06 -5.82
C GLN A 182 -14.26 -0.40 -4.37
N TYR A 183 -13.27 -0.56 -3.50
CA TYR A 183 -13.49 -0.94 -2.09
C TYR A 183 -13.49 0.27 -1.13
N GLY A 184 -13.30 1.49 -1.62
CA GLY A 184 -13.20 2.70 -0.80
C GLY A 184 -12.02 2.66 0.19
N THR A 185 -10.90 2.07 -0.22
CA THR A 185 -9.72 1.84 0.62
C THR A 185 -8.76 3.03 0.51
N THR A 186 -8.32 3.58 1.63
CA THR A 186 -7.19 4.54 1.64
C THR A 186 -5.91 3.83 1.25
N MET A 187 -5.10 4.44 0.39
CA MET A 187 -3.88 3.79 -0.11
C MET A 187 -2.65 4.67 0.05
N LEU A 188 -1.56 4.07 0.53
CA LEU A 188 -0.23 4.70 0.55
C LEU A 188 0.75 3.81 -0.20
N ILE A 189 1.30 4.32 -1.31
CA ILE A 189 2.29 3.62 -2.15
C ILE A 189 3.65 4.29 -1.99
N ALA A 190 4.64 3.57 -1.47
CA ALA A 190 6.03 3.99 -1.56
C ALA A 190 6.56 3.62 -2.95
N THR A 191 7.07 4.59 -3.67
CA THR A 191 7.62 4.40 -5.02
C THR A 191 8.72 5.42 -5.34
N HIS A 192 9.60 5.05 -6.25
CA HIS A 192 10.53 5.99 -6.90
C HIS A 192 10.12 6.26 -8.36
N ASP A 193 9.05 5.64 -8.84
CA ASP A 193 8.53 5.78 -10.20
C ASP A 193 7.57 6.96 -10.27
N ALA A 194 7.90 7.93 -11.14
CA ALA A 194 7.10 9.13 -11.35
C ALA A 194 5.75 8.84 -12.05
N GLU A 195 5.69 7.82 -12.92
CA GLU A 195 4.44 7.41 -13.58
C GLU A 195 3.46 6.86 -12.54
N VAL A 196 3.93 6.04 -11.61
CA VAL A 196 3.12 5.54 -10.49
C VAL A 196 2.60 6.69 -9.62
N ALA A 197 3.49 7.64 -9.28
CA ALA A 197 3.13 8.77 -8.44
C ALA A 197 2.07 9.68 -9.10
N ALA A 198 2.16 9.88 -10.42
CA ALA A 198 1.22 10.71 -11.18
C ALA A 198 -0.21 10.14 -11.26
N ASN A 199 -0.40 8.85 -10.98
CA ASN A 199 -1.71 8.20 -10.96
C ASN A 199 -2.38 8.23 -9.57
N CYS A 200 -1.72 8.76 -8.54
CA CYS A 200 -2.29 8.94 -7.20
C CYS A 200 -2.93 10.33 -7.06
N ASP A 201 -3.82 10.49 -6.09
CA ASP A 201 -4.47 11.79 -5.81
C ASP A 201 -3.49 12.81 -5.21
N ARG A 202 -2.43 12.34 -4.55
CA ARG A 202 -1.50 13.17 -3.80
C ARG A 202 -0.09 12.59 -3.83
N ILE A 203 0.91 13.48 -3.91
CA ILE A 203 2.33 13.12 -3.90
C ILE A 203 2.98 13.75 -2.68
N VAL A 204 3.55 12.91 -1.82
CA VAL A 204 4.36 13.32 -0.66
C VAL A 204 5.81 12.94 -0.92
N ARG A 205 6.73 13.89 -0.84
CA ARG A 205 8.15 13.66 -1.04
C ARG A 205 8.87 13.52 0.28
N LEU A 206 9.57 12.41 0.44
CA LEU A 206 10.43 12.14 1.59
C LEU A 206 11.90 12.21 1.16
N GLN A 207 12.72 12.92 1.94
CA GLN A 207 14.17 12.99 1.75
C GLN A 207 14.86 13.04 3.12
N ASP A 208 15.87 12.21 3.31
CA ASP A 208 16.65 12.13 4.56
C ASP A 208 15.78 12.03 5.82
N GLY A 209 14.73 11.22 5.74
CA GLY A 209 13.79 10.99 6.84
C GLY A 209 12.81 12.14 7.13
N ARG A 210 12.72 13.16 6.26
CA ARG A 210 11.84 14.32 6.42
C ARG A 210 10.94 14.52 5.21
N ILE A 211 9.72 15.01 5.41
CA ILE A 211 8.84 15.42 4.31
C ILE A 211 9.34 16.77 3.78
N THR A 212 9.57 16.85 2.46
CA THR A 212 10.07 18.05 1.77
C THR A 212 9.02 18.71 0.89
N SER A 213 8.07 17.97 0.37
CA SER A 213 6.87 18.51 -0.31
C SER A 213 5.67 17.60 -0.12
N ASP A 214 4.49 18.18 -0.30
CA ASP A 214 3.20 17.54 -0.13
C ASP A 214 2.20 18.24 -1.05
N GLU A 215 1.83 17.60 -2.18
CA GLU A 215 1.14 18.21 -3.29
C GLU A 215 -0.05 17.35 -3.73
N GLN A 216 -1.19 18.00 -3.99
CA GLN A 216 -2.33 17.36 -4.65
C GLN A 216 -2.02 17.20 -6.14
N VAL A 217 -2.31 16.03 -6.70
CA VAL A 217 -2.22 15.81 -8.15
C VAL A 217 -3.50 16.37 -8.78
N THR A 218 -3.36 17.40 -9.59
CA THR A 218 -4.47 17.95 -10.35
C THR A 218 -4.66 17.10 -11.62
N PRO A 219 -5.85 16.54 -11.90
CA PRO A 219 -6.10 15.82 -13.14
C PRO A 219 -5.72 16.65 -14.37
N ALA A 220 -5.19 16.00 -15.40
CA ALA A 220 -4.75 16.68 -16.63
C ALA A 220 -5.88 17.47 -17.31
N ASP A 221 -7.13 17.07 -17.12
CA ASP A 221 -8.31 17.78 -17.63
C ASP A 221 -8.48 19.18 -17.01
N ASP A 222 -8.11 19.37 -15.75
CA ASP A 222 -8.16 20.68 -15.06
C ASP A 222 -7.08 21.64 -15.59
N VAL A 223 -5.97 21.10 -16.13
CA VAL A 223 -4.92 21.89 -16.79
C VAL A 223 -5.37 22.37 -18.16
N LEU A 224 -6.11 21.55 -18.91
CA LEU A 224 -6.66 21.94 -20.22
C LEU A 224 -7.77 22.98 -20.09
N ASP A 225 -8.62 22.92 -19.05
CA ASP A 225 -9.65 23.94 -18.77
C ASP A 225 -9.02 25.28 -18.38
N ARG A 226 -7.93 25.27 -17.60
CA ARG A 226 -7.16 26.49 -17.26
C ARG A 226 -6.47 27.11 -18.47
N LEU A 227 -6.00 26.31 -19.41
CA LEU A 227 -5.40 26.78 -20.68
C LEU A 227 -6.47 27.20 -21.69
N GLY A 228 -7.67 26.59 -21.64
CA GLY A 228 -8.82 26.95 -22.47
C GLY A 228 -9.39 28.35 -22.19
N GLY A 229 -9.21 28.89 -20.98
CA GLY A 229 -9.56 30.24 -20.57
C GLY A 229 -8.65 31.35 -21.14
N LEU A 230 -7.59 31.00 -21.89
CA LEU A 230 -6.65 31.91 -22.55
C LEU A 230 -6.90 32.04 -24.08
N ARG A 231 -8.13 31.79 -24.55
CA ARG A 231 -8.47 32.10 -25.93
C ARG A 231 -8.68 33.62 -26.10
N PRO A 232 -8.05 34.22 -27.11
CA PRO A 232 -8.09 35.68 -27.39
C PRO A 232 -9.47 36.15 -27.78
#